data_9ff7d49a593674376e8ec7c504059167
#
_entry.id   9ff7d49a593674376e8ec7c504059167
#
_cell.length_a   1.000
_cell.length_b   1.000
_cell.length_c   1.000
_cell.angle_alpha   90.00
_cell.angle_beta   90.00
_cell.angle_gamma   90.00
#
_symmetry.space_group_name_H-M   'P 1'
#
loop_
_entity.id
_entity.type
_entity.pdbx_description
1 polymer ?
#
loop_
_entity_poly.entity_id
_entity_poly.type
_entity_poly.pdbx_seq_one_letter_code
_entity_poly.pdbx_strand_id
1 'polypeptide(L)'
;MRYLEGPFAPVTEEVTAHDLPVTGRVPADLRGRYLRNGPNPLGVEDPAVHLWGMGRGMVHGVRLRDGRAEWYRNRFVRTPGFAPMVHVIEHAGRTFALAEGGLPPAELDEELNTVGPCALGATATGFTVGAHAKHDPLTGELHSLSYMPGHHFVQHIVVDAEGAVARSATVPMTRTPFMHDFALTGKHVVLWDTPIGFDGFECRWLADHPTRVGVLPRTGGDVRWLDIDPVHVSHTLNAYDDGDSVVVDVVTAEGPFDPADPGAIRPALDRWTITPDGVGQRRLDDRPQDFPRLNETRTGRPHRYGYSAATALYGIPFTPEGTPSDDAFTNALVKHDFDRGTTEVHGFGRDEAVGEAVFAATGAGEDDGYLLTYVYDPVRGASDLVILSAQDFTGAPVARVHLPVRVPLGLHGNWLPDR
;
A
#
# COMPACT_ATOMS: atom_id res chain seq x y z
N MET A 1 -1.20 -4.22 25.05
CA MET A 1 0.14 -4.40 24.44
C MET A 1 0.15 -3.71 23.09
N ARG A 2 1.20 -2.96 22.80
CA ARG A 2 1.28 -2.16 21.57
C ARG A 2 1.17 -3.05 20.33
N TYR A 3 0.21 -2.78 19.42
CA TYR A 3 -0.04 -3.51 18.18
C TYR A 3 -0.35 -5.02 18.30
N LEU A 4 -0.86 -5.46 19.45
CA LEU A 4 -1.25 -6.87 19.68
C LEU A 4 -2.67 -7.02 20.25
N GLU A 5 -3.41 -5.91 20.37
CA GLU A 5 -4.76 -5.86 20.93
C GLU A 5 -5.70 -5.08 20.00
N GLY A 6 -7.01 -5.19 20.25
CA GLY A 6 -8.01 -4.47 19.46
C GLY A 6 -7.91 -4.77 17.96
N PRO A 7 -7.83 -3.74 17.10
CA PRO A 7 -7.75 -3.92 15.64
C PRO A 7 -6.46 -4.60 15.18
N PHE A 8 -5.42 -4.65 16.00
CA PHE A 8 -4.12 -5.26 15.67
C PHE A 8 -3.98 -6.69 16.16
N ALA A 9 -4.89 -7.17 17.02
CA ALA A 9 -4.74 -8.49 17.62
C ALA A 9 -4.66 -9.60 16.56
N PRO A 10 -3.80 -10.62 16.77
CA PRO A 10 -3.59 -11.68 15.80
C PRO A 10 -4.85 -12.54 15.59
N VAL A 11 -4.92 -13.14 14.41
CA VAL A 11 -5.86 -14.20 14.07
C VAL A 11 -5.13 -15.54 14.12
N THR A 12 -5.70 -16.49 14.85
CA THR A 12 -5.04 -17.78 15.12
C THR A 12 -5.43 -18.87 14.13
N GLU A 13 -6.56 -18.73 13.45
CA GLU A 13 -7.15 -19.77 12.63
C GLU A 13 -7.46 -19.31 11.21
N GLU A 14 -7.37 -20.23 10.27
CA GLU A 14 -7.86 -20.06 8.91
C GLU A 14 -9.35 -20.34 8.87
N VAL A 15 -10.10 -19.41 8.28
CA VAL A 15 -11.55 -19.46 8.19
C VAL A 15 -11.98 -19.44 6.73
N THR A 16 -13.04 -20.15 6.41
CA THR A 16 -13.84 -20.01 5.20
C THR A 16 -15.29 -19.86 5.62
N ALA A 17 -15.93 -18.77 5.21
CA ALA A 17 -17.35 -18.53 5.42
C ALA A 17 -18.02 -18.21 4.08
N HIS A 18 -19.25 -18.66 3.91
CA HIS A 18 -20.05 -18.45 2.72
C HIS A 18 -21.30 -17.65 3.06
N ASP A 19 -21.92 -17.03 2.06
CA ASP A 19 -23.18 -16.30 2.18
C ASP A 19 -23.18 -15.31 3.35
N LEU A 20 -22.17 -14.41 3.33
CA LEU A 20 -21.93 -13.47 4.41
C LEU A 20 -23.11 -12.52 4.63
N PRO A 21 -23.46 -12.20 5.89
CA PRO A 21 -24.46 -11.19 6.19
C PRO A 21 -24.03 -9.82 5.65
N VAL A 22 -24.99 -9.06 5.12
CA VAL A 22 -24.76 -7.75 4.53
C VAL A 22 -25.76 -6.74 5.06
N THR A 23 -25.28 -5.58 5.50
CA THR A 23 -26.08 -4.38 5.70
C THR A 23 -25.96 -3.50 4.46
N GLY A 24 -27.07 -3.00 3.92
CA GLY A 24 -27.09 -2.33 2.62
C GLY A 24 -27.18 -3.33 1.47
N ARG A 25 -26.61 -2.99 0.33
CA ARG A 25 -26.66 -3.84 -0.87
C ARG A 25 -25.33 -3.83 -1.61
N VAL A 26 -24.73 -5.00 -1.79
CA VAL A 26 -23.53 -5.15 -2.63
C VAL A 26 -23.88 -4.75 -4.07
N PRO A 27 -23.13 -3.83 -4.70
CA PRO A 27 -23.32 -3.48 -6.09
C PRO A 27 -23.14 -4.68 -7.02
N ALA A 28 -24.04 -4.86 -8.00
CA ALA A 28 -24.03 -6.02 -8.89
C ALA A 28 -22.88 -5.97 -9.92
N ASP A 29 -22.36 -4.80 -10.17
CA ASP A 29 -21.21 -4.52 -11.06
C ASP A 29 -19.87 -4.78 -10.38
N LEU A 30 -19.81 -4.92 -9.06
CA LEU A 30 -18.64 -5.41 -8.36
C LEU A 30 -18.57 -6.94 -8.50
N ARG A 31 -17.74 -7.39 -9.45
CA ARG A 31 -17.48 -8.82 -9.72
C ARG A 31 -15.98 -9.08 -9.63
N GLY A 32 -15.55 -9.80 -8.60
CA GLY A 32 -14.14 -10.04 -8.35
C GLY A 32 -13.83 -10.37 -6.91
N ARG A 33 -12.57 -10.21 -6.53
CA ARG A 33 -12.07 -10.47 -5.19
C ARG A 33 -11.41 -9.20 -4.63
N TYR A 34 -11.83 -8.77 -3.46
CA TYR A 34 -11.06 -7.83 -2.66
C TYR A 34 -10.13 -8.63 -1.75
N LEU A 35 -8.84 -8.46 -1.95
CA LEU A 35 -7.80 -9.15 -1.20
C LEU A 35 -6.95 -8.14 -0.44
N ARG A 36 -6.50 -8.53 0.75
CA ARG A 36 -5.48 -7.80 1.52
C ARG A 36 -4.49 -8.79 2.11
N ASN A 37 -3.21 -8.53 1.88
CA ASN A 37 -2.14 -9.18 2.63
C ASN A 37 -1.78 -8.30 3.83
N GLY A 38 -1.28 -8.91 4.85
CA GLY A 38 -0.84 -8.11 5.99
C GLY A 38 -0.08 -8.94 6.99
N PRO A 39 0.68 -8.28 7.88
CA PRO A 39 1.27 -8.99 8.98
C PRO A 39 0.15 -9.46 9.90
N ASN A 40 0.18 -10.72 10.22
CA ASN A 40 -0.55 -11.28 11.34
C ASN A 40 0.44 -11.50 12.47
N PRO A 41 0.40 -10.72 13.57
CA PRO A 41 1.42 -10.75 14.62
C PRO A 41 1.27 -11.95 15.54
N LEU A 42 1.13 -13.14 14.94
CA LEU A 42 0.98 -14.39 15.67
C LEU A 42 2.35 -14.93 16.12
N GLY A 43 2.47 -15.27 17.41
CA GLY A 43 3.69 -15.85 17.98
C GLY A 43 4.77 -14.81 18.27
N VAL A 44 4.39 -13.57 18.53
CA VAL A 44 5.32 -12.54 19.01
C VAL A 44 5.83 -12.95 20.39
N GLU A 45 7.15 -13.17 20.50
CA GLU A 45 7.79 -13.64 21.75
C GLU A 45 7.98 -12.49 22.74
N ASP A 46 8.42 -11.33 22.27
CA ASP A 46 8.59 -10.14 23.09
C ASP A 46 7.73 -8.97 22.56
N PRO A 47 6.59 -8.70 23.23
CA PRO A 47 5.72 -7.59 22.84
C PRO A 47 6.36 -6.19 22.97
N ALA A 48 7.41 -6.04 23.77
CA ALA A 48 8.03 -4.74 24.01
C ALA A 48 8.82 -4.23 22.80
N VAL A 49 9.34 -5.16 21.99
CA VAL A 49 10.12 -4.84 20.78
C VAL A 49 9.32 -5.09 19.48
N HIS A 50 8.06 -5.50 19.60
CA HIS A 50 7.23 -5.73 18.42
C HIS A 50 6.95 -4.43 17.68
N LEU A 51 7.22 -4.43 16.37
CA LEU A 51 6.94 -3.32 15.47
C LEU A 51 5.66 -3.60 14.68
N TRP A 52 4.83 -2.57 14.53
CA TRP A 52 3.73 -2.63 13.59
C TRP A 52 4.25 -2.89 12.17
N GLY A 53 3.54 -3.67 11.39
CA GLY A 53 4.00 -4.06 10.07
C GLY A 53 4.81 -5.37 10.04
N MET A 54 5.14 -5.93 11.22
CA MET A 54 5.85 -7.21 11.32
C MET A 54 4.92 -8.34 11.76
N GLY A 55 5.14 -9.54 11.20
CA GLY A 55 4.32 -10.71 11.52
C GLY A 55 4.43 -11.80 10.47
N ARG A 56 3.49 -12.73 10.50
CA ARG A 56 3.35 -13.76 9.46
C ARG A 56 2.45 -13.24 8.35
N GLY A 57 2.77 -13.53 7.09
CA GLY A 57 1.88 -13.22 5.97
C GLY A 57 0.54 -13.96 6.12
N MET A 58 -0.56 -13.21 6.04
CA MET A 58 -1.91 -13.75 5.99
C MET A 58 -2.75 -12.96 5.01
N VAL A 59 -3.25 -13.64 3.99
CA VAL A 59 -4.14 -13.01 3.02
C VAL A 59 -5.59 -13.20 3.47
N HIS A 60 -6.34 -12.09 3.47
CA HIS A 60 -7.77 -12.03 3.73
C HIS A 60 -8.47 -11.66 2.43
N GLY A 61 -9.52 -12.37 2.07
CA GLY A 61 -10.23 -12.13 0.83
C GLY A 61 -11.74 -12.23 0.98
N VAL A 62 -12.46 -11.37 0.25
CA VAL A 62 -13.91 -11.46 0.03
C VAL A 62 -14.17 -11.51 -1.46
N ARG A 63 -14.96 -12.50 -1.90
CA ARG A 63 -15.46 -12.57 -3.26
C ARG A 63 -16.83 -11.93 -3.36
N LEU A 64 -16.92 -10.95 -4.26
CA LEU A 64 -18.17 -10.28 -4.61
C LEU A 64 -18.62 -10.73 -6.00
N ARG A 65 -19.88 -11.12 -6.15
CA ARG A 65 -20.47 -11.49 -7.42
C ARG A 65 -22.00 -11.37 -7.36
N ASP A 66 -22.58 -10.86 -8.45
CA ASP A 66 -24.05 -10.81 -8.64
C ASP A 66 -24.80 -10.17 -7.46
N GLY A 67 -24.23 -9.11 -6.86
CA GLY A 67 -24.83 -8.42 -5.73
C GLY A 67 -24.73 -9.18 -4.40
N ARG A 68 -23.82 -10.14 -4.28
CA ARG A 68 -23.60 -10.96 -3.08
C ARG A 68 -22.14 -10.98 -2.67
N ALA A 69 -21.90 -11.21 -1.38
CA ALA A 69 -20.62 -11.60 -0.83
C ALA A 69 -20.59 -13.13 -0.71
N GLU A 70 -20.06 -13.80 -1.75
CA GLU A 70 -20.14 -15.27 -1.88
C GLU A 70 -19.34 -15.98 -0.81
N TRP A 71 -18.12 -15.48 -0.52
CA TRP A 71 -17.28 -16.05 0.50
C TRP A 71 -16.32 -15.02 1.11
N TYR A 72 -15.93 -15.29 2.33
CA TYR A 72 -14.73 -14.76 2.98
C TYR A 72 -13.75 -15.90 3.23
N ARG A 73 -12.46 -15.65 3.02
CA ARG A 73 -11.37 -16.55 3.37
C ARG A 73 -10.18 -15.80 3.92
N ASN A 74 -9.51 -16.38 4.90
CA ASN A 74 -8.17 -15.98 5.27
C ASN A 74 -7.24 -17.20 5.23
N ARG A 75 -6.00 -17.00 4.75
CA ARG A 75 -5.00 -18.05 4.63
C ARG A 75 -3.63 -17.51 5.00
N PHE A 76 -2.89 -18.26 5.80
CA PHE A 76 -1.48 -17.97 6.00
C PHE A 76 -0.69 -18.15 4.72
N VAL A 77 0.22 -17.22 4.44
CA VAL A 77 1.20 -17.40 3.39
C VAL A 77 2.29 -18.34 3.88
N ARG A 78 2.45 -19.48 3.24
CA ARG A 78 3.34 -20.55 3.66
C ARG A 78 4.50 -20.70 2.70
N THR A 79 5.64 -20.10 3.03
CA THR A 79 6.89 -20.24 2.29
C THR A 79 8.02 -20.63 3.24
N PRO A 80 9.06 -21.33 2.77
CA PRO A 80 10.26 -21.55 3.57
C PRO A 80 10.92 -20.22 3.95
N GLY A 81 11.28 -20.05 5.21
CA GLY A 81 11.91 -18.84 5.72
C GLY A 81 10.93 -17.69 5.92
N PHE A 82 11.15 -16.57 5.22
CA PHE A 82 10.32 -15.39 5.33
C PHE A 82 9.05 -15.50 4.48
N ALA A 83 7.89 -15.31 5.10
CA ALA A 83 6.61 -15.30 4.38
C ALA A 83 6.27 -13.89 3.88
N PRO A 84 5.95 -13.72 2.56
CA PRO A 84 5.47 -12.46 2.03
C PRO A 84 4.22 -11.96 2.76
N MET A 85 4.28 -10.71 3.26
CA MET A 85 3.22 -10.18 4.14
C MET A 85 2.82 -8.74 3.82
N VAL A 86 3.28 -8.17 2.71
CA VAL A 86 3.13 -6.73 2.48
C VAL A 86 1.98 -6.42 1.53
N HIS A 87 1.94 -7.03 0.37
CA HIS A 87 0.95 -6.72 -0.66
C HIS A 87 0.40 -8.00 -1.31
N VAL A 88 -0.71 -7.88 -2.01
CA VAL A 88 -1.26 -8.94 -2.86
C VAL A 88 -1.68 -8.34 -4.19
N ILE A 89 -1.23 -8.95 -5.29
CA ILE A 89 -1.52 -8.50 -6.66
C ILE A 89 -1.95 -9.65 -7.56
N GLU A 90 -2.56 -9.31 -8.68
CA GLU A 90 -2.70 -10.22 -9.82
C GLU A 90 -1.83 -9.75 -10.97
N HIS A 91 -1.10 -10.66 -11.61
CA HIS A 91 -0.39 -10.39 -12.85
C HIS A 91 -0.35 -11.64 -13.72
N ALA A 92 -0.50 -11.49 -15.04
CA ALA A 92 -0.54 -12.60 -15.99
C ALA A 92 -1.52 -13.74 -15.59
N GLY A 93 -2.68 -13.39 -15.00
CA GLY A 93 -3.70 -14.35 -14.59
C GLY A 93 -3.37 -15.16 -13.33
N ARG A 94 -2.35 -14.75 -12.57
CA ARG A 94 -1.90 -15.42 -11.34
C ARG A 94 -1.94 -14.44 -10.19
N THR A 95 -2.24 -14.92 -8.99
CA THR A 95 -2.28 -14.11 -7.76
C THR A 95 -1.00 -14.30 -6.95
N PHE A 96 -0.42 -13.22 -6.46
CA PHE A 96 0.84 -13.23 -5.73
C PHE A 96 0.75 -12.44 -4.42
N ALA A 97 1.25 -13.04 -3.34
CA ALA A 97 1.60 -12.31 -2.14
C ALA A 97 3.05 -11.81 -2.27
N LEU A 98 3.27 -10.53 -2.02
CA LEU A 98 4.55 -9.85 -2.19
C LEU A 98 5.19 -9.51 -0.83
N ALA A 99 6.52 -9.46 -0.84
CA ALA A 99 7.35 -9.04 0.27
C ALA A 99 8.02 -7.70 -0.02
N GLU A 100 8.47 -7.02 1.01
CA GLU A 100 9.35 -5.87 0.89
C GLU A 100 10.70 -6.26 0.28
N GLY A 101 11.30 -5.33 -0.45
CA GLY A 101 12.60 -5.55 -1.08
C GLY A 101 12.54 -6.47 -2.31
N GLY A 102 13.52 -7.35 -2.44
CA GLY A 102 13.67 -8.27 -3.59
C GLY A 102 13.45 -9.74 -3.23
N LEU A 103 12.75 -10.03 -2.13
CA LEU A 103 12.45 -11.40 -1.69
C LEU A 103 11.43 -12.08 -2.61
N PRO A 104 11.52 -13.42 -2.79
CA PRO A 104 10.60 -14.14 -3.66
C PRO A 104 9.14 -13.99 -3.25
N PRO A 105 8.24 -13.63 -4.17
CA PRO A 105 6.80 -13.69 -3.95
C PRO A 105 6.31 -15.11 -3.70
N ALA A 106 5.12 -15.22 -3.11
CA ALA A 106 4.39 -16.47 -3.03
C ALA A 106 3.21 -16.44 -4.00
N GLU A 107 3.07 -17.49 -4.82
CA GLU A 107 1.88 -17.68 -5.64
C GLU A 107 0.75 -18.24 -4.79
N LEU A 108 -0.45 -17.74 -5.03
CA LEU A 108 -1.69 -18.16 -4.38
C LEU A 108 -2.66 -18.73 -5.43
N ASP A 109 -3.39 -19.76 -5.05
CA ASP A 109 -4.51 -20.26 -5.87
C ASP A 109 -5.78 -19.39 -5.67
N GLU A 110 -6.86 -19.73 -6.36
CA GLU A 110 -8.14 -19.00 -6.26
C GLU A 110 -8.78 -19.09 -4.86
N GLU A 111 -8.41 -20.09 -4.09
CA GLU A 111 -8.86 -20.31 -2.71
C GLU A 111 -7.93 -19.67 -1.67
N LEU A 112 -6.95 -18.89 -2.14
CA LEU A 112 -5.91 -18.20 -1.37
C LEU A 112 -4.89 -19.15 -0.70
N ASN A 113 -4.88 -20.44 -1.03
CA ASN A 113 -3.83 -21.32 -0.53
C ASN A 113 -2.51 -21.00 -1.23
N THR A 114 -1.42 -21.11 -0.49
CA THR A 114 -0.08 -20.92 -1.05
C THR A 114 0.28 -22.10 -1.95
N VAL A 115 0.51 -21.82 -3.23
CA VAL A 115 1.06 -22.78 -4.20
C VAL A 115 2.55 -23.01 -3.92
N GLY A 116 3.26 -21.91 -3.64
CA GLY A 116 4.68 -21.95 -3.29
C GLY A 116 5.39 -20.63 -3.58
N PRO A 117 6.67 -20.52 -3.24
CA PRO A 117 7.49 -19.40 -3.67
C PRO A 117 7.61 -19.41 -5.19
N CYS A 118 7.63 -18.22 -5.79
CA CYS A 118 7.72 -18.10 -7.24
C CYS A 118 8.80 -17.11 -7.68
N ALA A 119 9.17 -17.20 -8.96
CA ALA A 119 10.23 -16.42 -9.55
C ALA A 119 9.70 -15.24 -10.37
N LEU A 120 8.57 -14.63 -9.98
CA LEU A 120 8.03 -13.45 -10.67
C LEU A 120 9.07 -12.34 -10.71
N GLY A 121 9.47 -11.95 -11.92
CA GLY A 121 10.48 -10.91 -12.11
C GLY A 121 11.90 -11.33 -11.68
N ALA A 122 12.21 -12.63 -11.56
CA ALA A 122 13.54 -13.08 -11.15
C ALA A 122 14.63 -12.60 -12.11
N THR A 123 15.66 -12.00 -11.55
CA THR A 123 16.79 -11.44 -12.28
C THR A 123 18.08 -12.22 -12.03
N ALA A 124 19.11 -11.94 -12.79
CA ALA A 124 20.45 -12.55 -12.60
C ALA A 124 21.08 -12.21 -11.24
N THR A 125 20.64 -11.13 -10.57
CA THR A 125 21.07 -10.78 -9.21
C THR A 125 20.37 -11.59 -8.13
N GLY A 126 19.35 -12.37 -8.47
CA GLY A 126 18.50 -13.09 -7.55
C GLY A 126 17.34 -12.28 -6.99
N PHE A 127 17.22 -11.00 -7.37
CA PHE A 127 16.07 -10.16 -6.96
C PHE A 127 14.83 -10.51 -7.76
N THR A 128 13.68 -10.30 -7.15
CA THR A 128 12.34 -10.53 -7.71
C THR A 128 11.46 -9.29 -7.51
N VAL A 129 10.22 -9.32 -7.97
CA VAL A 129 9.25 -8.23 -7.78
C VAL A 129 9.03 -7.95 -6.29
N GLY A 130 9.22 -6.71 -5.88
CA GLY A 130 8.97 -6.20 -4.52
C GLY A 130 7.53 -5.75 -4.31
N ALA A 131 7.22 -5.33 -3.09
CA ALA A 131 5.86 -5.08 -2.60
C ALA A 131 5.10 -3.96 -3.31
N HIS A 132 5.80 -2.88 -3.70
CA HIS A 132 5.17 -1.68 -4.29
C HIS A 132 5.17 -1.69 -5.81
N ALA A 133 5.04 -2.88 -6.43
CA ALA A 133 4.95 -3.00 -7.88
C ALA A 133 3.73 -2.24 -8.44
N LYS A 134 3.93 -1.59 -9.59
CA LYS A 134 2.92 -0.76 -10.25
C LYS A 134 2.61 -1.29 -11.65
N HIS A 135 1.34 -1.47 -11.93
CA HIS A 135 0.88 -1.81 -13.29
C HIS A 135 0.81 -0.56 -14.15
N ASP A 136 1.33 -0.67 -15.37
CA ASP A 136 1.04 0.30 -16.42
C ASP A 136 -0.24 -0.11 -17.15
N PRO A 137 -1.33 0.66 -17.01
CA PRO A 137 -2.62 0.29 -17.59
C PRO A 137 -2.65 0.37 -19.13
N LEU A 138 -1.63 0.95 -19.76
CA LEU A 138 -1.55 1.06 -21.23
C LEU A 138 -0.81 -0.12 -21.86
N THR A 139 0.25 -0.61 -21.21
CA THR A 139 1.10 -1.68 -21.74
C THR A 139 0.82 -3.03 -21.11
N GLY A 140 0.17 -3.05 -19.93
CA GLY A 140 0.02 -4.25 -19.11
C GLY A 140 1.31 -4.67 -18.40
N GLU A 141 2.40 -3.91 -18.53
CA GLU A 141 3.65 -4.18 -17.84
C GLU A 141 3.50 -3.97 -16.32
N LEU A 142 4.18 -4.81 -15.56
CA LEU A 142 4.36 -4.65 -14.13
C LEU A 142 5.76 -4.11 -13.86
N HIS A 143 5.84 -2.93 -13.31
CA HIS A 143 7.09 -2.30 -12.89
C HIS A 143 7.31 -2.52 -11.40
N SER A 144 8.54 -2.84 -11.03
CA SER A 144 8.95 -3.03 -9.63
C SER A 144 10.31 -2.43 -9.38
N LEU A 145 10.50 -1.94 -8.17
CA LEU A 145 11.80 -1.56 -7.67
C LEU A 145 12.16 -2.50 -6.52
N SER A 146 13.33 -3.11 -6.62
CA SER A 146 13.77 -4.12 -5.65
C SER A 146 15.12 -3.75 -5.06
N TYR A 147 15.28 -3.96 -3.76
CA TYR A 147 16.51 -3.70 -3.00
C TYR A 147 16.66 -4.72 -1.87
N MET A 148 17.85 -4.84 -1.32
CA MET A 148 18.07 -5.75 -0.18
C MET A 148 19.16 -5.17 0.74
N PRO A 149 19.04 -5.33 2.07
CA PRO A 149 20.11 -4.99 3.00
C PRO A 149 21.43 -5.64 2.60
N GLY A 150 22.53 -4.88 2.72
CA GLY A 150 23.87 -5.33 2.32
C GLY A 150 24.21 -5.15 0.83
N HIS A 151 23.26 -4.71 0.01
CA HIS A 151 23.50 -4.41 -1.40
C HIS A 151 23.49 -2.90 -1.63
N HIS A 152 24.45 -2.40 -2.41
CA HIS A 152 24.56 -0.98 -2.74
C HIS A 152 24.01 -0.71 -4.14
N PHE A 153 22.83 -1.20 -4.42
CA PHE A 153 22.08 -0.91 -5.64
C PHE A 153 20.59 -1.16 -5.43
N VAL A 154 19.78 -0.59 -6.28
CA VAL A 154 18.40 -0.97 -6.52
C VAL A 154 18.27 -1.56 -7.92
N GLN A 155 17.27 -2.39 -8.11
CA GLN A 155 16.99 -2.97 -9.41
C GLN A 155 15.56 -2.62 -9.85
N HIS A 156 15.46 -1.92 -10.96
CA HIS A 156 14.19 -1.72 -11.64
C HIS A 156 13.92 -2.94 -12.51
N ILE A 157 12.80 -3.61 -12.27
CA ILE A 157 12.38 -4.84 -12.95
C ILE A 157 11.08 -4.53 -13.69
N VAL A 158 11.00 -4.91 -14.94
CA VAL A 158 9.80 -4.84 -15.77
C VAL A 158 9.41 -6.24 -16.20
N VAL A 159 8.19 -6.62 -15.84
CA VAL A 159 7.57 -7.89 -16.23
C VAL A 159 6.49 -7.58 -17.26
N ASP A 160 6.47 -8.27 -18.38
CA ASP A 160 5.46 -8.10 -19.43
C ASP A 160 4.08 -8.65 -19.02
N ALA A 161 3.07 -8.41 -19.84
CA ALA A 161 1.70 -8.83 -19.58
C ALA A 161 1.54 -10.37 -19.50
N GLU A 162 2.49 -11.13 -20.04
CA GLU A 162 2.56 -12.59 -20.04
C GLU A 162 3.31 -13.16 -18.81
N GLY A 163 3.96 -12.29 -18.02
CA GLY A 163 4.66 -12.67 -16.78
C GLY A 163 6.15 -12.95 -16.97
N ALA A 164 6.74 -12.63 -18.13
CA ALA A 164 8.17 -12.76 -18.38
C ALA A 164 8.91 -11.44 -18.06
N VAL A 165 10.19 -11.55 -17.68
CA VAL A 165 11.04 -10.36 -17.48
C VAL A 165 11.36 -9.73 -18.83
N ALA A 166 10.70 -8.61 -19.13
CA ALA A 166 10.95 -7.83 -20.35
C ALA A 166 12.27 -7.03 -20.24
N ARG A 167 12.57 -6.50 -19.05
CA ARG A 167 13.76 -5.67 -18.81
C ARG A 167 14.11 -5.64 -17.33
N SER A 168 15.38 -5.52 -17.04
CA SER A 168 15.87 -5.14 -15.72
C SER A 168 17.04 -4.15 -15.84
N ALA A 169 17.10 -3.16 -14.95
CA ALA A 169 18.16 -2.18 -14.87
C ALA A 169 18.65 -2.06 -13.43
N THR A 170 19.98 -2.08 -13.26
CA THR A 170 20.61 -1.90 -11.96
C THR A 170 21.04 -0.44 -11.80
N VAL A 171 20.59 0.20 -10.73
CA VAL A 171 20.95 1.56 -10.34
C VAL A 171 21.91 1.49 -9.16
N PRO A 172 23.20 1.84 -9.36
CA PRO A 172 24.19 1.86 -8.28
C PRO A 172 23.81 2.91 -7.22
N MET A 173 24.02 2.55 -5.95
CA MET A 173 23.81 3.42 -4.79
C MET A 173 25.11 3.53 -3.99
N THR A 174 25.30 4.64 -3.28
CA THR A 174 26.50 4.84 -2.43
C THR A 174 26.42 4.06 -1.12
N ARG A 175 25.22 3.62 -0.73
CA ARG A 175 24.93 2.85 0.49
C ARG A 175 23.80 1.87 0.21
N THR A 176 23.49 0.99 1.15
CA THR A 176 22.25 0.21 1.10
C THR A 176 21.06 1.17 1.18
N PRO A 177 20.22 1.25 0.14
CA PRO A 177 19.04 2.13 0.16
C PRO A 177 17.91 1.52 0.96
N PHE A 178 17.08 2.37 1.58
CA PHE A 178 15.70 2.02 1.94
C PHE A 178 14.79 2.65 0.88
N MET A 179 14.43 1.88 -0.13
CA MET A 179 13.65 2.38 -1.27
C MET A 179 12.29 1.70 -1.29
N HIS A 180 11.48 2.08 -0.30
CA HIS A 180 10.20 1.46 0.03
C HIS A 180 9.20 1.51 -1.14
N ASP A 181 9.04 2.67 -1.76
CA ASP A 181 8.16 2.89 -2.90
C ASP A 181 8.89 3.68 -4.01
N PHE A 182 8.23 3.85 -5.15
CA PHE A 182 8.73 4.62 -6.29
C PHE A 182 7.55 5.20 -7.08
N ALA A 183 7.82 6.13 -8.00
CA ALA A 183 6.79 6.63 -8.90
C ALA A 183 7.02 6.14 -10.33
N LEU A 184 5.90 5.93 -11.05
CA LEU A 184 5.89 5.55 -12.45
C LEU A 184 5.14 6.63 -13.26
N THR A 185 5.75 7.09 -14.37
CA THR A 185 5.11 7.94 -15.36
C THR A 185 5.07 7.26 -16.72
N GLY A 186 4.54 7.90 -17.73
CA GLY A 186 4.62 7.42 -19.11
C GLY A 186 6.06 7.26 -19.63
N LYS A 187 7.01 8.09 -19.16
CA LYS A 187 8.38 8.13 -19.65
C LYS A 187 9.45 7.78 -18.60
N HIS A 188 9.14 7.91 -17.31
CA HIS A 188 10.13 7.86 -16.23
C HIS A 188 9.71 6.93 -15.09
N VAL A 189 10.73 6.47 -14.37
CA VAL A 189 10.64 5.91 -13.02
C VAL A 189 11.29 6.90 -12.07
N VAL A 190 10.60 7.29 -10.99
CA VAL A 190 11.15 8.22 -9.99
C VAL A 190 11.53 7.44 -8.75
N LEU A 191 12.73 7.65 -8.26
CA LEU A 191 13.38 6.93 -7.18
C LEU A 191 13.54 7.83 -5.96
N TRP A 192 13.33 7.27 -4.77
CA TRP A 192 13.43 7.99 -3.49
C TRP A 192 14.59 7.46 -2.65
N ASP A 193 15.77 8.07 -2.72
CA ASP A 193 16.86 7.78 -1.79
C ASP A 193 16.71 8.67 -0.54
N THR A 194 15.91 8.21 0.39
CA THR A 194 15.51 8.96 1.59
C THR A 194 16.56 8.84 2.70
N PRO A 195 16.54 9.72 3.73
CA PRO A 195 17.49 9.70 4.84
C PRO A 195 17.24 8.54 5.82
N ILE A 196 16.88 7.37 5.31
CA ILE A 196 16.75 6.14 6.08
C ILE A 196 17.85 5.17 5.64
N GLY A 197 18.60 4.66 6.59
CA GLY A 197 19.63 3.65 6.38
C GLY A 197 19.36 2.41 7.19
N PHE A 198 20.17 1.38 6.95
CA PHE A 198 20.14 0.13 7.69
C PHE A 198 21.37 0.01 8.60
N ASP A 199 21.14 -0.52 9.81
CA ASP A 199 22.15 -1.12 10.67
C ASP A 199 21.76 -2.58 10.91
N GLY A 200 22.35 -3.49 10.16
CA GLY A 200 21.82 -4.84 10.03
C GLY A 200 20.44 -4.81 9.36
N PHE A 201 19.40 -5.17 10.11
CA PHE A 201 17.99 -5.12 9.67
C PHE A 201 17.20 -3.98 10.31
N GLU A 202 17.83 -3.18 11.18
CA GLU A 202 17.17 -2.05 11.82
C GLU A 202 17.27 -0.80 10.93
N CYS A 203 16.15 -0.10 10.78
CA CYS A 203 16.11 1.18 10.10
C CYS A 203 16.47 2.30 11.07
N ARG A 204 17.29 3.25 10.60
CA ARG A 204 17.66 4.45 11.34
C ARG A 204 17.62 5.70 10.46
N TRP A 205 17.31 6.82 11.08
CA TRP A 205 17.39 8.12 10.43
C TRP A 205 18.85 8.58 10.31
N LEU A 206 19.20 9.06 9.12
CA LEU A 206 20.52 9.58 8.78
C LEU A 206 20.44 11.11 8.64
N ALA A 207 20.68 11.83 9.72
CA ALA A 207 20.44 13.28 9.80
C ALA A 207 21.22 14.10 8.75
N ASP A 208 22.40 13.63 8.36
CA ASP A 208 23.29 14.32 7.39
C ASP A 208 23.07 13.86 5.93
N HIS A 209 22.09 12.98 5.69
CA HIS A 209 21.80 12.50 4.35
C HIS A 209 20.63 13.28 3.74
N PRO A 210 20.83 13.97 2.60
CA PRO A 210 19.71 14.62 1.90
C PRO A 210 18.75 13.56 1.36
N THR A 211 17.52 13.95 1.08
CA THR A 211 16.66 13.15 0.21
C THR A 211 17.11 13.38 -1.23
N ARG A 212 17.38 12.29 -1.94
CA ARG A 212 17.76 12.34 -3.35
C ARG A 212 16.62 11.81 -4.21
N VAL A 213 16.19 12.67 -5.13
CA VAL A 213 15.16 12.33 -6.11
C VAL A 213 15.82 11.89 -7.39
N GLY A 214 15.67 10.63 -7.75
CA GLY A 214 16.23 10.03 -8.97
C GLY A 214 15.21 9.98 -10.09
N VAL A 215 15.53 10.46 -11.27
CA VAL A 215 14.69 10.34 -12.47
C VAL A 215 15.39 9.41 -13.45
N LEU A 216 14.84 8.22 -13.64
CA LEU A 216 15.33 7.18 -14.55
C LEU A 216 14.40 7.08 -15.77
N PRO A 217 14.89 7.21 -17.02
CA PRO A 217 14.08 6.92 -18.19
C PRO A 217 13.58 5.46 -18.19
N ARG A 218 12.31 5.23 -18.51
CA ARG A 218 11.76 3.86 -18.60
C ARG A 218 12.48 2.98 -19.60
N THR A 219 13.05 3.58 -20.63
CA THR A 219 13.86 2.88 -21.65
C THR A 219 15.24 2.44 -21.17
N GLY A 220 15.61 2.82 -19.95
CA GLY A 220 16.95 2.64 -19.39
C GLY A 220 17.85 3.84 -19.65
N GLY A 221 19.04 3.82 -19.06
CA GLY A 221 20.01 4.90 -19.12
C GLY A 221 20.47 5.33 -17.72
N ASP A 222 21.07 6.51 -17.65
CA ASP A 222 21.58 7.06 -16.39
C ASP A 222 20.46 7.71 -15.58
N VAL A 223 20.52 7.59 -14.26
CA VAL A 223 19.62 8.28 -13.34
C VAL A 223 20.11 9.71 -13.14
N ARG A 224 19.24 10.67 -13.35
CA ARG A 224 19.48 12.06 -12.94
C ARG A 224 19.04 12.22 -11.48
N TRP A 225 19.97 12.58 -10.62
CA TRP A 225 19.74 12.79 -9.20
C TRP A 225 19.62 14.27 -8.85
N LEU A 226 18.67 14.62 -8.01
CA LEU A 226 18.41 15.95 -7.47
C LEU A 226 18.32 15.84 -5.94
N ASP A 227 19.07 16.66 -5.23
CA ASP A 227 19.07 16.68 -3.77
C ASP A 227 18.05 17.69 -3.26
N ILE A 228 17.32 17.32 -2.19
CA ILE A 228 16.40 18.17 -1.44
C ILE A 228 16.66 18.01 0.05
N ASP A 229 16.04 18.85 0.87
CA ASP A 229 16.11 18.74 2.32
C ASP A 229 15.65 17.34 2.80
N PRO A 230 16.22 16.83 3.91
CA PRO A 230 15.89 15.50 4.42
C PRO A 230 14.41 15.34 4.72
N VAL A 231 13.76 14.45 3.97
CA VAL A 231 12.36 14.06 4.14
C VAL A 231 12.20 12.60 3.76
N HIS A 232 11.37 11.86 4.48
CA HIS A 232 11.01 10.50 4.10
C HIS A 232 9.79 10.51 3.17
N VAL A 233 9.84 9.73 2.10
CA VAL A 233 8.69 9.41 1.26
C VAL A 233 8.20 8.03 1.67
N SER A 234 7.02 7.94 2.28
CA SER A 234 6.42 6.66 2.65
C SER A 234 5.78 5.99 1.44
N HIS A 235 4.86 6.67 0.79
CA HIS A 235 4.17 6.11 -0.38
C HIS A 235 3.96 7.15 -1.48
N THR A 236 3.82 6.67 -2.71
CA THR A 236 3.49 7.48 -3.88
C THR A 236 2.04 7.25 -4.29
N LEU A 237 1.24 8.32 -4.33
CA LEU A 237 -0.12 8.25 -4.84
C LEU A 237 -0.11 8.03 -6.36
N ASN A 238 0.55 8.90 -7.10
CA ASN A 238 0.73 8.80 -8.55
C ASN A 238 1.79 9.78 -9.06
N ALA A 239 2.21 9.58 -10.30
CA ALA A 239 3.04 10.53 -11.03
C ALA A 239 2.66 10.61 -12.50
N TYR A 240 3.01 11.72 -13.17
CA TYR A 240 2.82 11.87 -14.60
C TYR A 240 3.82 12.86 -15.21
N ASP A 241 4.05 12.73 -16.51
CA ASP A 241 4.87 13.67 -17.26
C ASP A 241 4.06 14.93 -17.61
N ASP A 242 4.64 16.11 -17.36
CA ASP A 242 4.09 17.41 -17.75
C ASP A 242 5.17 18.22 -18.49
N GLY A 243 5.16 18.13 -19.82
CA GLY A 243 6.23 18.66 -20.66
C GLY A 243 7.58 18.00 -20.34
N ASP A 244 8.54 18.83 -19.92
CA ASP A 244 9.89 18.38 -19.49
C ASP A 244 9.96 18.11 -17.97
N SER A 245 8.86 18.25 -17.27
CA SER A 245 8.76 18.04 -15.84
C SER A 245 8.02 16.74 -15.53
N VAL A 246 8.25 16.23 -14.31
CA VAL A 246 7.45 15.16 -13.70
C VAL A 246 6.71 15.75 -12.51
N VAL A 247 5.39 15.56 -12.48
CA VAL A 247 4.56 15.88 -11.33
C VAL A 247 4.32 14.57 -10.55
N VAL A 248 4.51 14.60 -9.25
CA VAL A 248 4.27 13.44 -8.39
C VAL A 248 3.56 13.84 -7.11
N ASP A 249 2.55 13.08 -6.72
CA ASP A 249 1.87 13.18 -5.43
C ASP A 249 2.38 12.08 -4.52
N VAL A 250 2.93 12.49 -3.37
CA VAL A 250 3.62 11.62 -2.42
C VAL A 250 3.14 11.88 -1.00
N VAL A 251 3.16 10.84 -0.18
CA VAL A 251 3.03 11.00 1.26
C VAL A 251 4.44 11.12 1.83
N THR A 252 4.66 12.22 2.54
CA THR A 252 5.96 12.56 3.12
C THR A 252 5.89 12.68 4.63
N ALA A 253 6.99 12.39 5.29
CA ALA A 253 7.13 12.58 6.73
C ALA A 253 8.47 13.25 7.04
N GLU A 254 8.43 14.31 7.83
CA GLU A 254 9.61 15.04 8.28
C GLU A 254 10.14 14.45 9.59
N GLY A 255 11.45 14.37 9.71
CA GLY A 255 12.14 13.99 10.95
C GLY A 255 12.33 12.50 11.16
N PRO A 256 13.07 12.15 12.21
CA PRO A 256 13.44 10.77 12.46
C PRO A 256 12.25 9.92 12.90
N PHE A 257 12.19 8.73 12.35
CA PHE A 257 11.35 7.68 12.92
C PHE A 257 11.94 7.28 14.28
N ASP A 258 11.23 7.61 15.35
CA ASP A 258 11.57 7.17 16.70
C ASP A 258 10.56 6.09 17.14
N PRO A 259 10.98 4.83 17.27
CA PRO A 259 10.11 3.77 17.78
C PRO A 259 9.56 4.06 19.19
N ALA A 260 10.24 4.92 19.97
CA ALA A 260 9.81 5.32 21.30
C ALA A 260 8.75 6.46 21.27
N ASP A 261 8.77 7.27 20.21
CA ASP A 261 7.77 8.33 19.97
C ASP A 261 7.25 8.28 18.52
N PRO A 262 6.49 7.25 18.18
CA PRO A 262 5.96 7.12 16.83
C PRO A 262 4.92 8.20 16.46
N GLY A 263 4.38 8.93 17.44
CA GLY A 263 3.48 10.06 17.21
C GLY A 263 4.19 11.34 16.75
N ALA A 264 5.53 11.39 16.79
CA ALA A 264 6.30 12.51 16.27
C ALA A 264 6.23 12.60 14.73
N ILE A 265 6.00 11.48 14.03
CA ILE A 265 5.89 11.46 12.59
C ILE A 265 4.45 11.69 12.18
N ARG A 266 4.21 12.75 11.42
CA ARG A 266 2.92 13.09 10.82
C ARG A 266 3.04 13.04 9.30
N PRO A 267 2.75 11.88 8.68
CA PRO A 267 2.76 11.78 7.23
C PRO A 267 1.67 12.67 6.64
N ALA A 268 1.99 13.41 5.60
CA ALA A 268 1.10 14.35 4.95
C ALA A 268 1.25 14.26 3.43
N LEU A 269 0.22 14.71 2.69
CA LEU A 269 0.22 14.64 1.24
C LEU A 269 0.86 15.87 0.62
N ASP A 270 1.88 15.64 -0.21
CA ASP A 270 2.60 16.66 -0.98
C ASP A 270 2.49 16.42 -2.47
N ARG A 271 2.56 17.49 -3.26
CA ARG A 271 2.84 17.46 -4.69
C ARG A 271 4.23 18.01 -4.95
N TRP A 272 5.04 17.24 -5.62
CA TRP A 272 6.35 17.66 -6.09
C TRP A 272 6.35 17.83 -7.60
N THR A 273 7.00 18.91 -8.06
CA THR A 273 7.27 19.14 -9.48
C THR A 273 8.77 19.03 -9.71
N ILE A 274 9.16 17.98 -10.39
CA ILE A 274 10.56 17.64 -10.66
C ILE A 274 10.89 18.18 -12.05
N THR A 275 11.74 19.20 -12.11
CA THR A 275 12.21 19.84 -13.35
C THR A 275 13.64 19.37 -13.66
N PRO A 276 14.22 19.73 -14.82
CA PRO A 276 15.64 19.52 -15.07
C PRO A 276 16.56 20.14 -14.01
N ASP A 277 16.15 21.27 -13.41
CA ASP A 277 16.99 22.11 -12.56
C ASP A 277 16.73 21.93 -11.06
N GLY A 278 15.63 21.25 -10.66
CA GLY A 278 15.33 21.09 -9.23
C GLY A 278 13.96 20.48 -8.96
N VAL A 279 13.60 20.42 -7.68
CA VAL A 279 12.34 19.88 -7.17
C VAL A 279 11.57 20.98 -6.41
N GLY A 280 10.44 21.39 -6.97
CA GLY A 280 9.49 22.24 -6.26
C GLY A 280 8.55 21.38 -5.41
N GLN A 281 8.41 21.71 -4.13
CA GLN A 281 7.57 20.98 -3.17
C GLN A 281 6.39 21.85 -2.76
N ARG A 282 5.19 21.25 -2.70
CA ARG A 282 3.98 21.93 -2.25
C ARG A 282 3.11 21.00 -1.42
N ARG A 283 2.83 21.36 -0.18
CA ARG A 283 1.87 20.68 0.68
C ARG A 283 0.47 20.77 0.06
N LEU A 284 -0.19 19.62 -0.12
CA LEU A 284 -1.57 19.53 -0.56
C LEU A 284 -2.55 19.45 0.62
N ASP A 285 -2.20 18.67 1.63
CA ASP A 285 -3.02 18.50 2.84
C ASP A 285 -2.11 18.18 4.03
N ASP A 286 -2.25 18.97 5.13
CA ASP A 286 -1.51 18.81 6.38
C ASP A 286 -2.07 17.70 7.28
N ARG A 287 -3.22 17.16 6.94
CA ARG A 287 -3.87 16.11 7.72
C ARG A 287 -3.02 14.86 7.71
N PRO A 288 -2.74 14.25 8.89
CA PRO A 288 -2.03 12.98 8.94
C PRO A 288 -2.75 11.91 8.12
N GLN A 289 -2.08 11.40 7.09
CA GLN A 289 -2.66 10.43 6.16
C GLN A 289 -1.57 9.58 5.52
N ASP A 290 -1.91 8.34 5.16
CA ASP A 290 -1.04 7.45 4.40
C ASP A 290 -1.87 6.44 3.60
N PHE A 291 -1.21 5.44 2.99
CA PHE A 291 -1.81 4.46 2.08
C PHE A 291 -2.59 5.13 0.94
N PRO A 292 -1.93 6.01 0.18
CA PRO A 292 -2.60 6.72 -0.89
C PRO A 292 -2.94 5.76 -2.04
N ARG A 293 -4.17 5.87 -2.55
CA ARG A 293 -4.67 5.09 -3.69
C ARG A 293 -5.39 6.00 -4.68
N LEU A 294 -5.52 5.54 -5.88
CA LEU A 294 -6.28 6.19 -6.95
C LEU A 294 -7.03 5.14 -7.77
N ASN A 295 -7.79 5.58 -8.75
CA ASN A 295 -8.23 4.69 -9.83
C ASN A 295 -7.00 4.27 -10.65
N GLU A 296 -6.58 3.01 -10.52
CA GLU A 296 -5.32 2.52 -11.11
C GLU A 296 -5.29 2.55 -12.64
N THR A 297 -6.44 2.78 -13.29
CA THR A 297 -6.45 3.10 -14.72
C THR A 297 -5.75 4.43 -15.03
N ARG A 298 -5.43 5.23 -14.01
CA ARG A 298 -4.70 6.50 -14.09
C ARG A 298 -3.24 6.41 -13.70
N THR A 299 -2.74 5.25 -13.34
CA THR A 299 -1.31 5.09 -13.01
C THR A 299 -0.43 5.61 -14.14
N GLY A 300 0.53 6.47 -13.80
CA GLY A 300 1.46 7.08 -14.76
C GLY A 300 0.89 8.21 -15.60
N ARG A 301 -0.33 8.69 -15.34
CA ARG A 301 -1.06 9.70 -16.11
C ARG A 301 -1.67 10.78 -15.21
N PRO A 302 -2.01 11.96 -15.76
CA PRO A 302 -2.75 12.97 -15.01
C PRO A 302 -4.00 12.38 -14.36
N HIS A 303 -4.23 12.75 -13.12
CA HIS A 303 -5.35 12.29 -12.30
C HIS A 303 -5.96 13.47 -11.55
N ARG A 304 -7.24 13.36 -11.27
CA ARG A 304 -8.00 14.33 -10.51
C ARG A 304 -8.25 13.89 -9.08
N TYR A 305 -8.45 12.59 -8.86
CA TYR A 305 -8.83 12.09 -7.55
C TYR A 305 -7.73 11.24 -6.93
N GLY A 306 -7.56 11.40 -5.60
CA GLY A 306 -6.74 10.58 -4.75
C GLY A 306 -7.48 10.22 -3.47
N TYR A 307 -7.16 9.07 -2.90
CA TYR A 307 -7.78 8.57 -1.67
C TYR A 307 -6.68 8.14 -0.71
N SER A 308 -6.88 8.39 0.60
CA SER A 308 -5.92 8.01 1.64
C SER A 308 -6.66 7.55 2.90
N ALA A 309 -5.99 6.79 3.75
CA ALA A 309 -6.43 6.58 5.11
C ALA A 309 -5.91 7.74 5.98
N ALA A 310 -6.82 8.38 6.73
CA ALA A 310 -6.42 9.40 7.71
C ALA A 310 -5.74 8.68 8.88
N THR A 311 -4.40 8.71 8.90
CA THR A 311 -3.63 7.94 9.85
C THR A 311 -2.29 8.58 10.17
N ALA A 312 -1.89 8.46 11.42
CA ALA A 312 -0.51 8.60 11.85
C ALA A 312 0.09 7.22 12.09
N LEU A 313 0.21 6.41 11.02
CA LEU A 313 0.44 4.97 11.08
C LEU A 313 1.66 4.51 11.84
N TYR A 314 2.75 5.24 11.73
CA TYR A 314 3.95 4.96 12.50
C TYR A 314 3.83 5.45 13.94
N GLY A 315 2.71 6.08 14.27
CA GLY A 315 2.54 6.78 15.51
C GLY A 315 1.18 6.68 16.17
N ILE A 316 0.33 5.72 15.84
CA ILE A 316 -0.91 5.56 16.60
C ILE A 316 -0.53 5.11 18.02
N PRO A 317 -0.64 5.99 19.03
CA PRO A 317 -0.54 5.56 20.41
C PRO A 317 -1.84 4.82 20.75
N PHE A 318 -1.90 3.55 20.45
CA PHE A 318 -2.85 2.67 21.13
C PHE A 318 -2.35 2.53 22.56
N THR A 319 -2.77 3.43 23.43
CA THR A 319 -2.48 3.28 24.87
C THR A 319 -3.60 2.43 25.47
N PRO A 320 -3.27 1.33 26.12
CA PRO A 320 -4.26 0.55 26.90
C PRO A 320 -4.94 1.36 27.99
N GLU A 321 -4.39 2.51 28.35
CA GLU A 321 -4.74 3.34 29.51
C GLU A 321 -5.59 4.56 29.19
N GLY A 322 -5.89 4.82 27.92
CA GLY A 322 -6.68 5.97 27.53
C GLY A 322 -7.34 5.82 26.18
N THR A 323 -8.53 6.38 26.04
CA THR A 323 -9.18 6.55 24.74
C THR A 323 -8.29 7.45 23.89
N PRO A 324 -7.81 7.01 22.69
CA PRO A 324 -7.05 7.89 21.82
C PRO A 324 -7.83 9.19 21.58
N SER A 325 -7.14 10.31 21.41
CA SER A 325 -7.79 11.52 20.93
C SER A 325 -8.38 11.24 19.54
N ASP A 326 -9.48 11.91 19.21
CA ASP A 326 -10.14 11.74 17.89
C ASP A 326 -9.17 12.02 16.72
N ASP A 327 -8.07 12.76 16.98
CA ASP A 327 -7.00 13.06 16.03
C ASP A 327 -5.94 11.97 15.90
N ALA A 328 -5.93 10.96 16.78
CA ALA A 328 -4.88 9.94 16.85
C ALA A 328 -5.27 8.61 16.21
N PHE A 329 -6.50 8.47 15.71
CA PHE A 329 -7.03 7.18 15.25
C PHE A 329 -7.25 7.14 13.73
N THR A 330 -6.91 5.99 13.13
CA THR A 330 -7.25 5.65 11.75
C THR A 330 -8.72 5.29 11.63
N ASN A 331 -9.61 6.23 11.82
CA ASN A 331 -11.05 6.00 11.73
C ASN A 331 -11.71 6.76 10.58
N ALA A 332 -10.92 7.27 9.65
CA ALA A 332 -11.45 8.02 8.51
C ALA A 332 -10.68 7.71 7.22
N LEU A 333 -11.38 7.90 6.11
CA LEU A 333 -10.81 7.97 4.78
C LEU A 333 -10.90 9.39 4.25
N VAL A 334 -9.96 9.75 3.39
CA VAL A 334 -9.86 11.07 2.78
C VAL A 334 -9.95 10.92 1.27
N LYS A 335 -10.75 11.75 0.60
CA LYS A 335 -10.80 11.91 -0.87
C LYS A 335 -10.32 13.31 -1.22
N HIS A 336 -9.36 13.42 -2.12
CA HIS A 336 -8.89 14.67 -2.71
C HIS A 336 -9.45 14.84 -4.11
N ASP A 337 -9.97 16.04 -4.42
CA ASP A 337 -10.25 16.53 -5.79
C ASP A 337 -9.20 17.60 -6.13
N PHE A 338 -8.15 17.19 -6.83
CA PHE A 338 -7.00 18.06 -7.12
C PHE A 338 -7.32 19.18 -8.09
N ASP A 339 -8.33 19.01 -8.96
CA ASP A 339 -8.76 20.06 -9.89
C ASP A 339 -9.51 21.17 -9.16
N ARG A 340 -10.29 20.81 -8.15
CA ARG A 340 -11.05 21.77 -7.33
C ARG A 340 -10.28 22.26 -6.12
N GLY A 341 -9.21 21.58 -5.74
CA GLY A 341 -8.47 21.83 -4.49
C GLY A 341 -9.32 21.60 -3.24
N THR A 342 -10.23 20.60 -3.30
CA THR A 342 -11.12 20.26 -2.17
C THR A 342 -10.82 18.88 -1.62
N THR A 343 -11.11 18.72 -0.33
CA THR A 343 -10.92 17.45 0.39
C THR A 343 -12.22 17.07 1.10
N GLU A 344 -12.64 15.84 0.93
CA GLU A 344 -13.78 15.22 1.62
C GLU A 344 -13.26 14.18 2.62
N VAL A 345 -13.94 14.03 3.76
CA VAL A 345 -13.60 13.07 4.80
C VAL A 345 -14.80 12.19 5.08
N HIS A 346 -14.59 10.87 5.00
CA HIS A 346 -15.56 9.88 5.46
C HIS A 346 -15.11 9.34 6.81
N GLY A 347 -15.80 9.74 7.89
CA GLY A 347 -15.53 9.27 9.25
C GLY A 347 -16.30 7.98 9.55
N PHE A 348 -15.63 7.04 10.18
CA PHE A 348 -16.23 5.84 10.80
C PHE A 348 -16.54 6.08 12.28
N GLY A 349 -17.09 5.09 12.96
CA GLY A 349 -17.33 5.18 14.40
C GLY A 349 -16.02 5.44 15.17
N ARG A 350 -16.14 6.13 16.32
CA ARG A 350 -14.99 6.58 17.12
C ARG A 350 -13.97 5.47 17.43
N ASP A 351 -14.47 4.27 17.72
CA ASP A 351 -13.67 3.12 18.12
C ASP A 351 -13.46 2.11 16.96
N GLU A 352 -13.99 2.42 15.76
CA GLU A 352 -13.73 1.66 14.54
C GLU A 352 -12.33 2.00 14.02
N ALA A 353 -11.66 1.04 13.40
CA ALA A 353 -10.36 1.26 12.76
C ALA A 353 -10.41 0.84 11.30
N VAL A 354 -9.98 1.73 10.42
CA VAL A 354 -9.99 1.54 8.97
C VAL A 354 -8.56 1.39 8.43
N GLY A 355 -8.37 0.50 7.47
CA GLY A 355 -7.12 0.33 6.73
C GLY A 355 -7.12 1.07 5.39
N GLU A 356 -6.19 0.69 4.52
CA GLU A 356 -6.13 1.14 3.14
C GLU A 356 -7.46 0.94 2.42
N ALA A 357 -7.87 1.93 1.62
CA ALA A 357 -9.02 1.82 0.75
C ALA A 357 -8.58 1.64 -0.71
N VAL A 358 -9.04 0.57 -1.34
CA VAL A 358 -8.73 0.25 -2.74
C VAL A 358 -9.86 0.69 -3.64
N PHE A 359 -9.54 1.35 -4.76
CA PHE A 359 -10.54 1.76 -5.75
C PHE A 359 -10.90 0.59 -6.68
N ALA A 360 -12.18 0.32 -6.81
CA ALA A 360 -12.75 -0.64 -7.75
C ALA A 360 -13.51 0.13 -8.83
N ALA A 361 -12.92 0.24 -10.02
CA ALA A 361 -13.54 0.92 -11.15
C ALA A 361 -14.70 0.11 -11.71
N THR A 362 -15.83 0.79 -12.00
CA THR A 362 -17.03 0.18 -12.61
C THR A 362 -17.53 0.93 -13.84
N GLY A 363 -16.94 2.08 -14.14
CA GLY A 363 -17.29 2.93 -15.28
C GLY A 363 -16.08 3.58 -15.92
N ALA A 364 -16.32 4.52 -16.86
CA ALA A 364 -15.29 5.20 -17.61
C ALA A 364 -14.78 6.48 -16.94
N GLY A 365 -15.58 7.08 -16.06
CA GLY A 365 -15.18 8.26 -15.27
C GLY A 365 -14.12 7.87 -14.24
N GLU A 366 -13.29 8.82 -13.86
CA GLU A 366 -12.20 8.56 -12.93
C GLU A 366 -12.69 8.18 -11.52
N ASP A 367 -13.83 8.72 -11.10
CA ASP A 367 -14.50 8.37 -9.85
C ASP A 367 -15.76 7.49 -10.05
N ASP A 368 -15.95 6.89 -11.24
CA ASP A 368 -16.98 5.88 -11.49
C ASP A 368 -16.56 4.56 -10.85
N GLY A 369 -16.89 4.37 -9.59
CA GLY A 369 -16.51 3.18 -8.86
C GLY A 369 -16.74 3.26 -7.36
N TYR A 370 -16.13 2.34 -6.67
CA TYR A 370 -16.28 2.17 -5.23
C TYR A 370 -14.91 2.08 -4.54
N LEU A 371 -14.90 2.47 -3.27
CA LEU A 371 -13.78 2.21 -2.37
C LEU A 371 -14.11 1.01 -1.49
N LEU A 372 -13.17 0.09 -1.43
CA LEU A 372 -13.25 -1.16 -0.69
C LEU A 372 -12.21 -1.12 0.43
N THR A 373 -12.62 -1.32 1.67
CA THR A 373 -11.71 -1.33 2.82
C THR A 373 -12.23 -2.25 3.92
N TYR A 374 -11.31 -2.82 4.70
CA TYR A 374 -11.67 -3.48 5.94
C TYR A 374 -11.76 -2.49 7.08
N VAL A 375 -12.84 -2.56 7.83
CA VAL A 375 -13.09 -1.73 9.02
C VAL A 375 -13.29 -2.65 10.22
N TYR A 376 -12.50 -2.47 11.26
CA TYR A 376 -12.66 -3.21 12.51
C TYR A 376 -13.82 -2.65 13.32
N ASP A 377 -14.72 -3.53 13.76
CA ASP A 377 -15.82 -3.24 14.65
C ASP A 377 -15.50 -3.75 16.07
N PRO A 378 -15.24 -2.86 17.03
CA PRO A 378 -14.87 -3.25 18.39
C PRO A 378 -15.99 -3.94 19.16
N VAL A 379 -17.26 -3.66 18.81
CA VAL A 379 -18.41 -4.28 19.48
C VAL A 379 -18.51 -5.77 19.15
N ARG A 380 -18.26 -6.12 17.89
CA ARG A 380 -18.23 -7.51 17.44
C ARG A 380 -16.88 -8.20 17.64
N GLY A 381 -15.79 -7.43 17.80
CA GLY A 381 -14.43 -7.95 17.80
C GLY A 381 -14.03 -8.55 16.45
N ALA A 382 -14.69 -8.14 15.37
CA ALA A 382 -14.54 -8.65 14.01
C ALA A 382 -14.45 -7.48 13.02
N SER A 383 -14.23 -7.74 11.74
CA SER A 383 -14.19 -6.69 10.72
C SER A 383 -15.36 -6.78 9.76
N ASP A 384 -15.63 -5.66 9.09
CA ASP A 384 -16.50 -5.56 7.93
C ASP A 384 -15.66 -5.28 6.69
N LEU A 385 -16.07 -5.81 5.53
CA LEU A 385 -15.70 -5.19 4.27
C LEU A 385 -16.72 -4.07 4.01
N VAL A 386 -16.25 -2.83 4.01
CA VAL A 386 -17.06 -1.65 3.72
C VAL A 386 -16.88 -1.25 2.27
N ILE A 387 -18.01 -0.94 1.61
CA ILE A 387 -18.09 -0.48 0.23
C ILE A 387 -18.65 0.94 0.24
N LEU A 388 -17.84 1.93 -0.18
CA LEU A 388 -18.26 3.32 -0.31
C LEU A 388 -18.37 3.70 -1.79
N SER A 389 -19.37 4.52 -2.14
CA SER A 389 -19.41 5.15 -3.46
C SER A 389 -18.33 6.22 -3.56
N ALA A 390 -17.50 6.18 -4.60
CA ALA A 390 -16.50 7.22 -4.81
C ALA A 390 -17.12 8.57 -5.16
N GLN A 391 -18.32 8.59 -5.77
CA GLN A 391 -19.05 9.81 -6.15
C GLN A 391 -19.89 10.40 -5.00
N ASP A 392 -20.29 9.55 -4.02
CA ASP A 392 -20.98 9.97 -2.79
C ASP A 392 -20.13 9.56 -1.59
N PHE A 393 -18.90 10.07 -1.55
CA PHE A 393 -17.86 9.61 -0.64
C PHE A 393 -18.20 9.86 0.83
N THR A 394 -18.87 10.95 1.14
CA THR A 394 -19.30 11.31 2.51
C THR A 394 -20.64 10.70 2.90
N GLY A 395 -21.33 10.06 1.97
CA GLY A 395 -22.60 9.39 2.18
C GLY A 395 -22.48 8.11 3.01
N ALA A 396 -23.62 7.49 3.33
CA ALA A 396 -23.62 6.21 4.02
C ALA A 396 -22.95 5.11 3.15
N PRO A 397 -22.25 4.13 3.75
CA PRO A 397 -21.74 2.99 3.01
C PRO A 397 -22.83 2.31 2.18
N VAL A 398 -22.52 2.01 0.91
CA VAL A 398 -23.41 1.28 0.01
C VAL A 398 -23.69 -0.13 0.55
N ALA A 399 -22.65 -0.74 1.13
CA ALA A 399 -22.77 -2.01 1.82
C ALA A 399 -21.71 -2.17 2.90
N ARG A 400 -22.05 -2.94 3.95
CA ARG A 400 -21.11 -3.54 4.91
C ARG A 400 -21.30 -5.05 4.88
N VAL A 401 -20.26 -5.78 4.50
CA VAL A 401 -20.23 -7.24 4.54
C VAL A 401 -19.61 -7.67 5.86
N HIS A 402 -20.42 -8.31 6.71
CA HIS A 402 -19.98 -8.67 8.05
C HIS A 402 -19.14 -9.95 8.05
N LEU A 403 -17.87 -9.82 8.40
CA LEU A 403 -16.96 -10.95 8.47
C LEU A 403 -17.07 -11.69 9.80
N PRO A 404 -16.81 -13.01 9.83
CA PRO A 404 -16.89 -13.81 11.05
C PRO A 404 -15.71 -13.58 12.01
N VAL A 405 -14.63 -12.97 11.53
CA VAL A 405 -13.39 -12.75 12.28
C VAL A 405 -12.84 -11.35 12.02
N ARG A 406 -11.88 -10.96 12.82
CA ARG A 406 -11.07 -9.76 12.61
C ARG A 406 -10.19 -9.92 11.40
N VAL A 407 -9.96 -8.82 10.68
CA VAL A 407 -8.84 -8.61 9.79
C VAL A 407 -7.88 -7.68 10.52
N PRO A 408 -6.71 -8.13 10.99
CA PRO A 408 -5.77 -7.27 11.72
C PRO A 408 -5.42 -6.04 10.89
N LEU A 409 -5.37 -4.87 11.51
CA LEU A 409 -4.97 -3.65 10.81
C LEU A 409 -3.54 -3.84 10.29
N GLY A 410 -3.36 -3.71 8.99
CA GLY A 410 -2.11 -4.09 8.33
C GLY A 410 -1.87 -3.34 7.04
N LEU A 411 -1.21 -3.98 6.08
CA LEU A 411 -0.63 -3.34 4.91
C LEU A 411 -1.58 -3.34 3.71
N HIS A 412 -1.09 -3.69 2.51
CA HIS A 412 -1.75 -3.38 1.26
C HIS A 412 -2.70 -4.47 0.75
N GLY A 413 -3.76 -3.98 0.12
CA GLY A 413 -4.73 -4.82 -0.57
C GLY A 413 -4.88 -4.46 -2.03
N ASN A 414 -5.73 -5.21 -2.72
CA ASN A 414 -6.09 -4.95 -4.10
C ASN A 414 -7.49 -5.45 -4.45
N TRP A 415 -8.10 -4.84 -5.46
CA TRP A 415 -9.28 -5.34 -6.13
C TRP A 415 -8.88 -6.10 -7.38
N LEU A 416 -9.23 -7.38 -7.46
CA LEU A 416 -8.96 -8.26 -8.58
C LEU A 416 -10.30 -8.54 -9.28
N PRO A 417 -10.63 -7.82 -10.36
CA PRO A 417 -11.89 -8.02 -11.07
C PRO A 417 -11.92 -9.39 -11.76
N ASP A 418 -13.12 -9.97 -11.88
CA ASP A 418 -13.32 -11.14 -12.74
C ASP A 418 -13.04 -10.75 -14.19
N ARG A 419 -12.40 -11.63 -14.94
CA ARG A 419 -12.10 -11.47 -16.38
C ARG A 419 -13.28 -11.85 -17.23
#